data_038ba0e538ba362aefe109a39cfc25f1
#
_entry.id   038ba0e538ba362aefe109a39cfc25f1
#
_cell.length_a   1.000
_cell.length_b   1.000
_cell.length_c   1.000
_cell.angle_alpha   90.00
_cell.angle_beta   90.00
_cell.angle_gamma   90.00
#
_symmetry.space_group_name_H-M   'P 1'
#
loop_
_entity.id
_entity.type
_entity.pdbx_description
1 polymer ?
#
loop_
_entity_poly.entity_id
_entity_poly.type
_entity_poly.pdbx_seq_one_letter_code
_entity_poly.pdbx_strand_id
1 'polypeptide(L)'
;MSLERFRVTRWIRVGLVASIILFGLISFHRDIPAAQVLSKYTTPSSKFIPLDGMNVHYRDQGAGSAILLIHGSNSSLQTWEGWEEVLKRQFRVISVDLPGHGLTGPNPSGIYDSLSLERFVDNFSNAIGLQHFSIVGNSLGGLIAWNYVIRHPGKVEKLILIDALGYPDQLPPFQLRMWGFPVIGQALTVFTPRFVYNKTLEQIYGHPERVTPALTDRYFDLLLRQGNREATRLRFSQDLNFDNLPKLKSIAVPTLVMWGARDPWFSPEFAARFVQDIPNALLKLYPDLGHVPMEEAPEKTSMDAASFLSR
;
A
#
# COMPACT_ATOMS: atom_id res chain seq x y z
N MET A 1 13.37 -26.29 50.84
CA MET A 1 12.92 -25.12 50.03
C MET A 1 13.77 -24.83 48.81
N SER A 2 14.96 -25.40 48.59
CA SER A 2 15.86 -25.08 47.44
C SER A 2 15.66 -25.96 46.20
N LEU A 3 15.41 -27.24 46.36
CA LEU A 3 15.27 -28.21 45.24
C LEU A 3 14.00 -28.03 44.40
N GLU A 4 12.88 -27.69 45.01
CA GLU A 4 11.62 -27.44 44.28
C GLU A 4 11.69 -26.16 43.45
N ARG A 5 12.26 -25.07 43.99
CA ARG A 5 12.49 -23.84 43.24
C ARG A 5 13.38 -24.08 42.02
N PHE A 6 14.44 -24.90 42.16
CA PHE A 6 15.34 -25.25 41.04
C PHE A 6 14.62 -26.04 39.93
N ARG A 7 13.77 -27.02 40.31
CA ARG A 7 12.98 -27.81 39.37
C ARG A 7 11.96 -26.93 38.63
N VAL A 8 11.23 -26.04 39.33
CA VAL A 8 10.27 -25.12 38.72
C VAL A 8 10.97 -24.17 37.73
N THR A 9 12.10 -23.59 38.12
CA THR A 9 12.88 -22.70 37.23
C THR A 9 13.39 -23.42 35.98
N ARG A 10 13.78 -24.70 36.10
CA ARG A 10 14.21 -25.53 34.96
C ARG A 10 13.05 -25.76 33.99
N TRP A 11 11.87 -26.12 34.47
CA TRP A 11 10.69 -26.36 33.62
C TRP A 11 10.21 -25.07 32.94
N ILE A 12 10.26 -23.92 33.60
CA ILE A 12 9.96 -22.60 33.02
C ILE A 12 10.93 -22.31 31.86
N ARG A 13 12.24 -22.55 32.06
CA ARG A 13 13.24 -22.35 30.99
C ARG A 13 13.01 -23.29 29.80
N VAL A 14 12.72 -24.56 30.06
CA VAL A 14 12.42 -25.54 29.00
C VAL A 14 11.15 -25.13 28.24
N GLY A 15 10.10 -24.72 28.95
CA GLY A 15 8.86 -24.22 28.33
C GLY A 15 9.11 -22.97 27.49
N LEU A 16 9.91 -22.03 27.98
CA LEU A 16 10.25 -20.82 27.22
C LEU A 16 11.04 -21.15 25.94
N VAL A 17 12.04 -22.01 26.02
CA VAL A 17 12.82 -22.44 24.85
C VAL A 17 11.94 -23.18 23.86
N ALA A 18 11.08 -24.09 24.30
CA ALA A 18 10.14 -24.78 23.44
C ALA A 18 9.16 -23.82 22.72
N SER A 19 8.67 -22.81 23.45
CA SER A 19 7.80 -21.78 22.88
C SER A 19 8.52 -20.92 21.82
N ILE A 20 9.78 -20.55 22.06
CA ILE A 20 10.60 -19.80 21.09
C ILE A 20 10.84 -20.66 19.83
N ILE A 21 11.18 -21.93 20.00
CA ILE A 21 11.39 -22.86 18.86
C ILE A 21 10.09 -23.00 18.06
N LEU A 22 8.96 -23.26 18.74
CA LEU A 22 7.66 -23.38 18.09
C LEU A 22 7.28 -22.10 17.35
N PHE A 23 7.43 -20.94 17.99
CA PHE A 23 7.20 -19.66 17.33
C PHE A 23 8.08 -19.48 16.11
N GLY A 24 9.37 -19.81 16.20
CA GLY A 24 10.30 -19.81 15.07
C GLY A 24 9.82 -20.70 13.92
N LEU A 25 9.40 -21.93 14.21
CA LEU A 25 8.92 -22.89 13.22
C LEU A 25 7.66 -22.40 12.48
N ILE A 26 6.66 -21.87 13.21
CA ILE A 26 5.40 -21.38 12.60
C ILE A 26 5.56 -20.02 11.89
N SER A 27 6.63 -19.29 12.19
CA SER A 27 6.92 -17.97 11.59
C SER A 27 7.89 -18.05 10.44
N PHE A 28 8.61 -19.18 10.29
CA PHE A 28 9.58 -19.36 9.23
C PHE A 28 8.89 -19.58 7.89
N HIS A 29 9.08 -18.65 6.97
CA HIS A 29 8.61 -18.76 5.61
C HIS A 29 9.75 -18.47 4.65
N ARG A 30 9.97 -19.37 3.69
CA ARG A 30 10.86 -19.10 2.56
C ARG A 30 10.21 -18.10 1.62
N ASP A 31 11.03 -17.34 0.92
CA ASP A 31 10.55 -16.54 -0.20
C ASP A 31 9.94 -17.46 -1.27
N ILE A 32 8.84 -17.01 -1.85
CA ILE A 32 8.22 -17.68 -2.99
C ILE A 32 8.95 -17.22 -4.25
N PRO A 33 9.46 -18.13 -5.10
CA PRO A 33 10.09 -17.75 -6.35
C PRO A 33 9.18 -16.84 -7.20
N ALA A 34 9.77 -15.82 -7.82
CA ALA A 34 8.99 -14.86 -8.61
C ALA A 34 8.14 -15.54 -9.68
N ALA A 35 8.67 -16.55 -10.38
CA ALA A 35 7.93 -17.29 -11.41
C ALA A 35 6.66 -17.97 -10.87
N GLN A 36 6.70 -18.50 -9.64
CA GLN A 36 5.56 -19.14 -9.01
C GLN A 36 4.46 -18.11 -8.66
N VAL A 37 4.84 -16.96 -8.12
CA VAL A 37 3.90 -15.88 -7.79
C VAL A 37 3.31 -15.29 -9.07
N LEU A 38 4.12 -15.08 -10.11
CA LEU A 38 3.65 -14.66 -11.43
C LEU A 38 2.61 -15.64 -12.00
N SER A 39 2.86 -16.95 -11.99
CA SER A 39 1.91 -17.94 -12.52
C SER A 39 0.59 -17.96 -11.75
N LYS A 40 0.59 -17.60 -10.46
CA LYS A 40 -0.61 -17.62 -9.61
C LYS A 40 -1.45 -16.34 -9.73
N TYR A 41 -0.80 -15.19 -9.89
CA TYR A 41 -1.46 -13.88 -9.75
C TYR A 41 -1.51 -13.04 -11.03
N THR A 42 -0.88 -13.49 -12.12
CA THR A 42 -1.06 -12.88 -13.45
C THR A 42 -2.45 -13.22 -14.00
N THR A 43 -3.12 -12.21 -14.53
CA THR A 43 -4.42 -12.32 -15.17
C THR A 43 -4.33 -11.93 -16.65
N PRO A 44 -5.35 -12.18 -17.48
CA PRO A 44 -5.34 -11.74 -18.88
C PRO A 44 -5.18 -10.22 -19.06
N SER A 45 -5.51 -9.41 -18.06
CA SER A 45 -5.31 -7.96 -18.08
C SER A 45 -3.92 -7.51 -17.63
N SER A 46 -3.10 -8.42 -17.08
CA SER A 46 -1.73 -8.11 -16.63
C SER A 46 -0.83 -7.78 -17.81
N LYS A 47 -0.12 -6.68 -17.66
CA LYS A 47 0.91 -6.21 -18.59
C LYS A 47 2.21 -6.02 -17.84
N PHE A 48 3.32 -6.09 -18.55
CA PHE A 48 4.65 -5.89 -18.01
C PHE A 48 5.46 -4.96 -18.90
N ILE A 49 6.19 -4.03 -18.29
CA ILE A 49 7.09 -3.12 -19.01
C ILE A 49 8.45 -3.07 -18.31
N PRO A 50 9.57 -3.23 -19.05
CA PRO A 50 10.91 -3.01 -18.50
C PRO A 50 11.08 -1.53 -18.13
N LEU A 51 11.40 -1.24 -16.87
CA LEU A 51 11.61 0.12 -16.37
C LEU A 51 12.58 0.08 -15.18
N ASP A 52 13.60 0.93 -15.20
CA ASP A 52 14.58 1.09 -14.12
C ASP A 52 15.17 -0.25 -13.60
N GLY A 53 15.40 -1.21 -14.51
CA GLY A 53 15.91 -2.55 -14.20
C GLY A 53 14.87 -3.51 -13.58
N MET A 54 13.62 -3.11 -13.48
CA MET A 54 12.49 -3.93 -13.05
C MET A 54 11.65 -4.36 -14.25
N ASN A 55 10.87 -5.44 -14.09
CA ASN A 55 9.77 -5.78 -14.99
C ASN A 55 8.46 -5.35 -14.32
N VAL A 56 8.05 -4.11 -14.57
CA VAL A 56 6.95 -3.46 -13.87
C VAL A 56 5.62 -4.05 -14.29
N HIS A 57 4.88 -4.60 -13.33
CA HIS A 57 3.53 -5.11 -13.52
C HIS A 57 2.50 -3.99 -13.42
N TYR A 58 1.60 -3.97 -14.39
CA TYR A 58 0.48 -3.02 -14.42
C TYR A 58 -0.73 -3.62 -15.15
N ARG A 59 -1.88 -2.99 -15.00
CA ARG A 59 -3.07 -3.22 -15.83
C ARG A 59 -3.44 -1.92 -16.50
N ASP A 60 -4.02 -1.99 -17.68
CA ASP A 60 -4.47 -0.84 -18.48
C ASP A 60 -5.70 -1.28 -19.26
N GLN A 61 -6.87 -0.83 -18.82
CA GLN A 61 -8.17 -1.31 -19.23
C GLN A 61 -9.11 -0.14 -19.52
N GLY A 62 -10.12 -0.36 -20.41
CA GLY A 62 -11.07 0.66 -20.79
C GLY A 62 -10.51 1.69 -21.76
N ALA A 63 -11.23 2.79 -21.95
CA ALA A 63 -10.88 3.88 -22.87
C ALA A 63 -11.45 5.20 -22.36
N GLY A 64 -10.95 6.34 -22.88
CA GLY A 64 -11.35 7.68 -22.47
C GLY A 64 -10.28 8.37 -21.62
N SER A 65 -10.69 9.31 -20.75
CA SER A 65 -9.78 10.00 -19.84
C SER A 65 -9.05 9.01 -18.95
N ALA A 66 -7.73 9.19 -18.81
CA ALA A 66 -6.89 8.25 -18.09
C ALA A 66 -6.91 8.48 -16.58
N ILE A 67 -6.89 7.37 -15.82
CA ILE A 67 -6.80 7.37 -14.36
C ILE A 67 -5.65 6.44 -13.97
N LEU A 68 -4.70 6.95 -13.19
CA LEU A 68 -3.61 6.17 -12.62
C LEU A 68 -3.89 5.87 -11.14
N LEU A 69 -3.96 4.59 -10.79
CA LEU A 69 -4.26 4.08 -9.45
C LEU A 69 -2.98 3.59 -8.78
N ILE A 70 -2.65 4.15 -7.62
CA ILE A 70 -1.44 3.86 -6.84
C ILE A 70 -1.84 3.28 -5.47
N HIS A 71 -1.44 2.04 -5.22
CA HIS A 71 -1.76 1.31 -3.98
C HIS A 71 -0.90 1.76 -2.79
N GLY A 72 -1.29 1.33 -1.59
CA GLY A 72 -0.60 1.60 -0.33
C GLY A 72 0.56 0.64 -0.04
N SER A 73 1.17 0.84 1.13
CA SER A 73 2.24 -0.01 1.66
C SER A 73 1.79 -1.46 1.83
N ASN A 74 2.68 -2.41 1.48
CA ASN A 74 2.44 -3.86 1.60
C ASN A 74 1.16 -4.35 0.90
N SER A 75 0.65 -3.57 -0.05
CA SER A 75 -0.45 -3.88 -0.93
C SER A 75 0.05 -4.17 -2.36
N SER A 76 -0.83 -4.19 -3.31
CA SER A 76 -0.56 -4.41 -4.73
C SER A 76 -1.70 -3.83 -5.58
N LEU A 77 -1.55 -3.82 -6.89
CA LEU A 77 -2.60 -3.32 -7.78
C LEU A 77 -3.94 -4.08 -7.65
N GLN A 78 -3.93 -5.31 -7.12
CA GLN A 78 -5.16 -6.08 -6.90
C GLN A 78 -6.15 -5.42 -5.92
N THR A 79 -5.69 -4.49 -5.09
CA THR A 79 -6.59 -3.70 -4.23
C THR A 79 -7.60 -2.88 -5.04
N TRP A 80 -7.31 -2.64 -6.33
CA TRP A 80 -8.12 -1.85 -7.24
C TRP A 80 -9.08 -2.67 -8.10
N GLU A 81 -9.09 -4.02 -8.00
CA GLU A 81 -9.87 -4.89 -8.90
C GLU A 81 -11.34 -4.48 -9.00
N GLY A 82 -11.97 -4.19 -7.85
CA GLY A 82 -13.36 -3.75 -7.86
C GLY A 82 -13.57 -2.35 -8.48
N TRP A 83 -12.59 -1.44 -8.32
CA TRP A 83 -12.62 -0.14 -8.98
C TRP A 83 -12.40 -0.24 -10.48
N GLU A 84 -11.46 -1.09 -10.92
CA GLU A 84 -11.18 -1.33 -12.35
C GLU A 84 -12.46 -1.80 -13.06
N GLU A 85 -13.23 -2.73 -12.47
CA GLU A 85 -14.45 -3.27 -13.07
C GLU A 85 -15.55 -2.21 -13.27
N VAL A 86 -15.64 -1.22 -12.40
CA VAL A 86 -16.61 -0.13 -12.50
C VAL A 86 -16.10 0.97 -13.43
N LEU A 87 -14.88 1.45 -13.19
CA LEU A 87 -14.36 2.65 -13.84
C LEU A 87 -14.00 2.42 -15.32
N LYS A 88 -13.55 1.20 -15.71
CA LYS A 88 -13.18 0.89 -17.09
C LYS A 88 -14.32 1.03 -18.11
N ARG A 89 -15.55 1.17 -17.63
CA ARG A 89 -16.73 1.40 -18.48
C ARG A 89 -16.77 2.82 -19.06
N GLN A 90 -16.06 3.77 -18.43
CA GLN A 90 -16.10 5.19 -18.79
C GLN A 90 -14.70 5.82 -18.93
N PHE A 91 -13.68 5.18 -18.37
CA PHE A 91 -12.32 5.71 -18.26
C PHE A 91 -11.30 4.68 -18.76
N ARG A 92 -10.13 5.17 -19.17
CA ARG A 92 -8.93 4.34 -19.26
C ARG A 92 -8.32 4.22 -17.88
N VAL A 93 -8.39 3.04 -17.28
CA VAL A 93 -7.95 2.78 -15.91
C VAL A 93 -6.62 2.04 -15.92
N ILE A 94 -5.61 2.65 -15.32
CA ILE A 94 -4.28 2.09 -15.18
C ILE A 94 -4.01 1.87 -13.69
N SER A 95 -3.68 0.65 -13.31
CA SER A 95 -3.18 0.32 -11.97
C SER A 95 -1.77 -0.25 -12.08
N VAL A 96 -0.89 0.05 -11.13
CA VAL A 96 0.52 -0.34 -11.19
C VAL A 96 0.99 -0.88 -9.84
N ASP A 97 1.80 -1.94 -9.87
CA ASP A 97 2.54 -2.40 -8.69
C ASP A 97 3.78 -1.53 -8.48
N LEU A 98 3.85 -0.85 -7.34
CA LEU A 98 5.01 -0.06 -6.93
C LEU A 98 6.28 -0.93 -6.79
N PRO A 99 7.49 -0.35 -6.92
CA PRO A 99 8.73 -1.03 -6.60
C PRO A 99 8.71 -1.67 -5.21
N GLY A 100 9.15 -2.92 -5.13
CA GLY A 100 9.13 -3.71 -3.89
C GLY A 100 7.78 -4.33 -3.54
N HIS A 101 6.78 -4.24 -4.43
CA HIS A 101 5.42 -4.72 -4.20
C HIS A 101 4.92 -5.61 -5.33
N GLY A 102 3.86 -6.36 -5.03
CA GLY A 102 3.11 -7.15 -6.01
C GLY A 102 3.99 -8.00 -6.90
N LEU A 103 3.70 -8.02 -8.20
CA LEU A 103 4.48 -8.76 -9.20
C LEU A 103 5.67 -7.96 -9.77
N THR A 104 5.74 -6.64 -9.57
CA THR A 104 6.92 -5.82 -9.93
C THR A 104 8.17 -6.29 -9.19
N GLY A 105 8.06 -6.48 -7.87
CA GLY A 105 9.18 -6.95 -7.06
C GLY A 105 10.20 -5.86 -6.72
N PRO A 106 11.37 -6.26 -6.21
CA PRO A 106 12.34 -5.32 -5.66
C PRO A 106 12.96 -4.40 -6.71
N ASN A 107 13.22 -3.15 -6.30
CA ASN A 107 14.03 -2.21 -7.07
C ASN A 107 15.51 -2.60 -6.92
N PRO A 108 16.25 -2.81 -8.02
CA PRO A 108 17.67 -3.14 -7.97
C PRO A 108 18.54 -2.12 -7.23
N SER A 109 18.14 -0.85 -7.20
CA SER A 109 18.86 0.21 -6.46
C SER A 109 18.73 0.09 -4.94
N GLY A 110 17.71 -0.63 -4.43
CA GLY A 110 17.39 -0.68 -3.00
C GLY A 110 16.86 0.63 -2.42
N ILE A 111 16.49 1.61 -3.26
CA ILE A 111 16.00 2.91 -2.82
C ILE A 111 14.47 2.95 -2.93
N TYR A 112 13.81 3.27 -1.81
CA TYR A 112 12.35 3.29 -1.66
C TYR A 112 11.84 4.54 -0.93
N ASP A 113 12.63 5.62 -0.90
CA ASP A 113 12.19 6.91 -0.37
C ASP A 113 11.06 7.51 -1.23
N SER A 114 10.35 8.50 -0.69
CA SER A 114 9.21 9.09 -1.38
C SER A 114 9.57 9.74 -2.72
N LEU A 115 10.78 10.28 -2.85
CA LEU A 115 11.25 10.88 -4.09
C LEU A 115 11.54 9.84 -5.17
N SER A 116 12.12 8.69 -4.80
CA SER A 116 12.38 7.59 -5.75
C SER A 116 11.08 6.96 -6.24
N LEU A 117 10.08 6.81 -5.34
CA LEU A 117 8.76 6.29 -5.70
C LEU A 117 7.98 7.27 -6.60
N GLU A 118 8.11 8.58 -6.36
CA GLU A 118 7.51 9.60 -7.24
C GLU A 118 8.17 9.59 -8.62
N ARG A 119 9.52 9.53 -8.69
CA ARG A 119 10.24 9.39 -9.97
C ARG A 119 9.85 8.11 -10.72
N PHE A 120 9.63 7.03 -10.01
CA PHE A 120 9.10 5.81 -10.62
C PHE A 120 7.75 6.07 -11.29
N VAL A 121 6.83 6.79 -10.64
CA VAL A 121 5.53 7.13 -11.24
C VAL A 121 5.70 8.01 -12.48
N ASP A 122 6.63 8.97 -12.46
CA ASP A 122 6.91 9.80 -13.64
C ASP A 122 7.49 8.99 -14.80
N ASN A 123 8.51 8.15 -14.53
CA ASN A 123 9.12 7.28 -15.52
C ASN A 123 8.08 6.30 -16.10
N PHE A 124 7.24 5.71 -15.24
CA PHE A 124 6.19 4.78 -15.66
C PHE A 124 5.14 5.46 -16.53
N SER A 125 4.62 6.62 -16.10
CA SER A 125 3.62 7.36 -16.87
C SER A 125 4.15 7.75 -18.26
N ASN A 126 5.40 8.20 -18.34
CA ASN A 126 6.05 8.52 -19.61
C ASN A 126 6.24 7.28 -20.49
N ALA A 127 6.65 6.14 -19.91
CA ALA A 127 6.90 4.90 -20.64
C ALA A 127 5.63 4.31 -21.28
N ILE A 128 4.45 4.53 -20.68
CA ILE A 128 3.16 4.10 -21.24
C ILE A 128 2.39 5.20 -21.98
N GLY A 129 3.04 6.36 -22.19
CA GLY A 129 2.50 7.47 -22.97
C GLY A 129 1.38 8.27 -22.29
N LEU A 130 1.35 8.31 -20.95
CA LEU A 130 0.41 9.15 -20.20
C LEU A 130 0.92 10.60 -20.14
N GLN A 131 0.26 11.49 -20.88
CA GLN A 131 0.59 12.92 -20.88
C GLN A 131 -0.27 13.71 -19.89
N HIS A 132 -1.57 13.44 -19.85
CA HIS A 132 -2.55 14.01 -18.94
C HIS A 132 -3.40 12.90 -18.36
N PHE A 133 -3.58 12.91 -17.05
CA PHE A 133 -4.34 11.85 -16.35
C PHE A 133 -4.79 12.32 -14.97
N SER A 134 -5.83 11.70 -14.45
CA SER A 134 -6.20 11.81 -13.05
C SER A 134 -5.39 10.81 -12.24
N ILE A 135 -4.97 11.19 -11.03
CA ILE A 135 -4.19 10.32 -10.14
C ILE A 135 -4.96 10.01 -8.87
N VAL A 136 -4.94 8.75 -8.48
CA VAL A 136 -5.60 8.25 -7.27
C VAL A 136 -4.56 7.51 -6.44
N GLY A 137 -4.46 7.83 -5.15
CA GLY A 137 -3.52 7.16 -4.26
C GLY A 137 -4.12 6.80 -2.91
N ASN A 138 -3.89 5.55 -2.46
CA ASN A 138 -4.24 5.11 -1.12
C ASN A 138 -2.99 5.08 -0.24
N SER A 139 -3.10 5.58 1.00
CA SER A 139 -2.04 5.49 2.01
C SER A 139 -0.69 6.04 1.49
N LEU A 140 0.36 5.20 1.38
CA LEU A 140 1.63 5.54 0.73
C LEU A 140 1.44 6.05 -0.71
N GLY A 141 0.53 5.43 -1.48
CA GLY A 141 0.16 5.89 -2.81
C GLY A 141 -0.41 7.30 -2.80
N GLY A 142 -1.11 7.69 -1.73
CA GLY A 142 -1.59 9.05 -1.51
C GLY A 142 -0.43 10.04 -1.33
N LEU A 143 0.59 9.69 -0.53
CA LEU A 143 1.81 10.48 -0.37
C LEU A 143 2.50 10.72 -1.73
N ILE A 144 2.62 9.67 -2.52
CA ILE A 144 3.20 9.74 -3.86
C ILE A 144 2.36 10.65 -4.75
N ALA A 145 1.03 10.48 -4.75
CA ALA A 145 0.11 11.19 -5.62
C ALA A 145 0.12 12.71 -5.39
N TRP A 146 -0.01 13.18 -4.15
CA TRP A 146 -0.02 14.62 -3.90
C TRP A 146 1.37 15.26 -4.12
N ASN A 147 2.48 14.55 -3.82
CA ASN A 147 3.82 15.02 -4.17
C ASN A 147 4.00 15.14 -5.69
N TYR A 148 3.50 14.15 -6.44
CA TYR A 148 3.55 14.15 -7.90
C TYR A 148 2.82 15.35 -8.49
N VAL A 149 1.63 15.67 -8.01
CA VAL A 149 0.86 16.84 -8.45
C VAL A 149 1.66 18.14 -8.25
N ILE A 150 2.32 18.28 -7.10
CA ILE A 150 3.13 19.49 -6.80
C ILE A 150 4.35 19.62 -7.71
N ARG A 151 5.01 18.49 -8.03
CA ARG A 151 6.26 18.50 -8.80
C ARG A 151 6.04 18.51 -10.31
N HIS A 152 4.89 18.02 -10.77
CA HIS A 152 4.55 17.88 -12.19
C HIS A 152 3.29 18.69 -12.55
N PRO A 153 3.30 20.03 -12.37
CA PRO A 153 2.13 20.85 -12.66
C PRO A 153 1.77 20.73 -14.15
N GLY A 154 0.48 20.55 -14.41
CA GLY A 154 -0.04 20.40 -15.78
C GLY A 154 -0.12 18.94 -16.29
N LYS A 155 0.51 17.97 -15.65
CA LYS A 155 0.32 16.54 -16.00
C LYS A 155 -0.94 15.92 -15.38
N VAL A 156 -1.35 16.40 -14.23
CA VAL A 156 -2.48 15.84 -13.49
C VAL A 156 -3.72 16.71 -13.68
N GLU A 157 -4.83 16.09 -14.06
CA GLU A 157 -6.13 16.74 -14.25
C GLU A 157 -6.92 16.80 -12.94
N LYS A 158 -6.94 15.71 -12.17
CA LYS A 158 -7.65 15.60 -10.88
C LYS A 158 -6.88 14.71 -9.93
N LEU A 159 -7.02 14.98 -8.63
CA LEU A 159 -6.39 14.21 -7.56
C LEU A 159 -7.46 13.56 -6.68
N ILE A 160 -7.29 12.25 -6.38
CA ILE A 160 -8.08 11.57 -5.35
C ILE A 160 -7.12 10.99 -4.31
N LEU A 161 -7.33 11.36 -3.05
CA LEU A 161 -6.58 10.89 -1.89
C LEU A 161 -7.47 9.96 -1.05
N ILE A 162 -7.05 8.71 -0.88
CA ILE A 162 -7.81 7.70 -0.13
C ILE A 162 -6.99 7.31 1.10
N ASP A 163 -7.48 7.66 2.31
CA ASP A 163 -6.79 7.37 3.57
C ASP A 163 -5.28 7.66 3.46
N ALA A 164 -4.97 8.82 2.88
CA ALA A 164 -3.65 9.14 2.36
C ALA A 164 -2.65 9.50 3.46
N LEU A 165 -1.41 9.08 3.30
CA LEU A 165 -0.29 9.57 4.10
C LEU A 165 0.09 10.98 3.60
N GLY A 166 0.21 11.94 4.52
CA GLY A 166 0.51 13.33 4.17
C GLY A 166 1.23 14.12 5.25
N TYR A 167 1.24 13.63 6.48
CA TYR A 167 1.75 14.40 7.59
C TYR A 167 2.76 13.60 8.41
N PRO A 168 3.84 14.23 8.95
CA PRO A 168 4.87 13.55 9.72
C PRO A 168 4.35 12.87 10.99
N ASP A 169 3.24 13.36 11.53
CA ASP A 169 2.57 12.82 12.73
C ASP A 169 1.61 11.65 12.43
N GLN A 170 1.38 11.30 11.16
CA GLN A 170 0.71 10.06 10.75
C GLN A 170 1.67 8.87 10.86
N LEU A 171 1.84 8.34 12.06
CA LEU A 171 2.74 7.21 12.27
C LEU A 171 2.06 5.89 11.90
N PRO A 172 2.66 5.07 11.02
CA PRO A 172 2.20 3.72 10.80
C PRO A 172 2.18 2.91 12.10
N PRO A 173 1.30 1.90 12.23
CA PRO A 173 1.25 1.06 13.42
C PRO A 173 2.61 0.46 13.76
N PHE A 174 2.85 0.25 15.05
CA PHE A 174 4.15 -0.23 15.56
C PHE A 174 4.63 -1.51 14.86
N GLN A 175 3.73 -2.46 14.60
CA GLN A 175 4.06 -3.71 13.90
C GLN A 175 4.61 -3.49 12.48
N LEU A 176 4.21 -2.43 11.78
CA LEU A 176 4.80 -2.07 10.50
C LEU A 176 6.14 -1.35 10.67
N ARG A 177 6.24 -0.48 11.66
CA ARG A 177 7.48 0.25 11.94
C ARG A 177 8.62 -0.68 12.36
N MET A 178 8.31 -1.85 12.93
CA MET A 178 9.31 -2.88 13.28
C MET A 178 10.16 -3.31 12.10
N TRP A 179 9.63 -3.26 10.86
CA TRP A 179 10.41 -3.58 9.67
C TRP A 179 11.61 -2.64 9.48
N GLY A 180 11.53 -1.40 9.93
CA GLY A 180 12.64 -0.42 9.86
C GLY A 180 13.72 -0.60 10.92
N PHE A 181 13.49 -1.39 11.97
CA PHE A 181 14.51 -1.61 13.00
C PHE A 181 15.56 -2.62 12.50
N PRO A 182 16.87 -2.29 12.56
CA PRO A 182 17.90 -3.07 11.86
C PRO A 182 17.86 -4.57 12.16
N VAL A 183 17.82 -4.96 13.44
CA VAL A 183 17.84 -6.38 13.85
C VAL A 183 16.48 -7.03 13.65
N ILE A 184 15.40 -6.35 14.06
CA ILE A 184 14.03 -6.89 13.99
C ILE A 184 13.59 -6.98 12.53
N GLY A 185 13.80 -5.93 11.75
CA GLY A 185 13.47 -5.93 10.33
C GLY A 185 14.20 -7.03 9.56
N GLN A 186 15.49 -7.25 9.85
CA GLN A 186 16.23 -8.36 9.26
C GLN A 186 15.65 -9.73 9.67
N ALA A 187 15.25 -9.91 10.93
CA ALA A 187 14.60 -11.13 11.37
C ALA A 187 13.24 -11.34 10.66
N LEU A 188 12.48 -10.26 10.45
CA LEU A 188 11.17 -10.31 9.76
C LEU A 188 11.28 -10.73 8.29
N THR A 189 12.44 -10.55 7.63
CA THR A 189 12.64 -11.06 6.26
C THR A 189 12.70 -12.60 6.19
N VAL A 190 12.83 -13.28 7.33
CA VAL A 190 12.90 -14.74 7.43
C VAL A 190 11.74 -15.29 8.24
N PHE A 191 11.43 -14.65 9.36
CA PHE A 191 10.37 -15.06 10.30
C PHE A 191 9.20 -14.08 10.19
N THR A 192 8.25 -14.39 9.31
CA THR A 192 7.06 -13.57 9.08
C THR A 192 5.82 -14.33 9.52
N PRO A 193 5.32 -14.13 10.75
CA PRO A 193 4.18 -14.89 11.25
C PRO A 193 2.90 -14.55 10.47
N ARG A 194 2.35 -15.52 9.73
CA ARG A 194 1.13 -15.32 8.93
C ARG A 194 -0.06 -14.85 9.76
N PHE A 195 -0.18 -15.34 11.00
CA PHE A 195 -1.29 -14.92 11.88
C PHE A 195 -1.20 -13.45 12.30
N VAL A 196 0.02 -12.91 12.51
CA VAL A 196 0.23 -11.48 12.78
C VAL A 196 -0.15 -10.66 11.55
N TYR A 197 0.24 -11.14 10.37
CA TYR A 197 -0.11 -10.50 9.11
C TYR A 197 -1.63 -10.47 8.88
N ASN A 198 -2.31 -11.59 9.11
CA ASN A 198 -3.77 -11.67 9.04
C ASN A 198 -4.44 -10.67 10.01
N LYS A 199 -3.97 -10.59 11.26
CA LYS A 199 -4.48 -9.61 12.23
C LYS A 199 -4.24 -8.16 11.77
N THR A 200 -3.12 -7.89 11.11
CA THR A 200 -2.85 -6.57 10.55
C THR A 200 -3.82 -6.24 9.41
N LEU A 201 -4.15 -7.22 8.56
CA LEU A 201 -5.19 -7.04 7.53
C LEU A 201 -6.58 -6.83 8.15
N GLU A 202 -6.96 -7.62 9.14
CA GLU A 202 -8.23 -7.44 9.85
C GLU A 202 -8.35 -6.03 10.47
N GLN A 203 -7.25 -5.46 10.93
CA GLN A 203 -7.25 -4.11 11.52
C GLN A 203 -7.53 -3.01 10.50
N ILE A 204 -7.07 -3.12 9.25
CA ILE A 204 -7.27 -2.06 8.25
C ILE A 204 -8.67 -2.04 7.65
N TYR A 205 -9.48 -3.05 7.93
CA TYR A 205 -10.87 -3.11 7.51
C TYR A 205 -11.80 -2.57 8.61
N GLY A 206 -12.72 -1.71 8.28
CA GLY A 206 -13.82 -1.29 9.15
C GLY A 206 -14.76 -2.45 9.48
N HIS A 207 -14.73 -3.50 8.65
CA HIS A 207 -15.44 -4.75 8.78
C HIS A 207 -14.47 -5.93 8.69
N PRO A 208 -13.79 -6.30 9.80
CA PRO A 208 -12.79 -7.37 9.81
C PRO A 208 -13.27 -8.73 9.27
N GLU A 209 -14.56 -8.99 9.38
CA GLU A 209 -15.19 -10.23 8.87
C GLU A 209 -15.16 -10.35 7.34
N ARG A 210 -14.85 -9.26 6.61
CA ARG A 210 -14.65 -9.27 5.15
C ARG A 210 -13.26 -9.77 4.75
N VAL A 211 -12.34 -9.88 5.70
CA VAL A 211 -11.01 -10.43 5.43
C VAL A 211 -11.10 -11.95 5.33
N THR A 212 -11.15 -12.44 4.10
CA THR A 212 -11.22 -13.87 3.81
C THR A 212 -9.83 -14.54 3.87
N PRO A 213 -9.75 -15.86 4.08
CA PRO A 213 -8.50 -16.60 3.96
C PRO A 213 -7.80 -16.39 2.60
N ALA A 214 -8.57 -16.36 1.51
CA ALA A 214 -8.03 -16.12 0.16
C ALA A 214 -7.43 -14.72 0.00
N LEU A 215 -8.05 -13.71 0.60
CA LEU A 215 -7.51 -12.37 0.65
C LEU A 215 -6.18 -12.33 1.41
N THR A 216 -6.15 -12.95 2.60
CA THR A 216 -4.92 -13.06 3.40
C THR A 216 -3.82 -13.80 2.63
N ASP A 217 -4.14 -14.90 1.94
CA ASP A 217 -3.18 -15.64 1.14
C ASP A 217 -2.60 -14.79 0.01
N ARG A 218 -3.43 -14.02 -0.69
CA ARG A 218 -2.98 -13.11 -1.75
C ARG A 218 -1.98 -12.09 -1.22
N TYR A 219 -2.32 -11.38 -0.18
CA TYR A 219 -1.45 -10.37 0.42
C TYR A 219 -0.16 -10.99 0.95
N PHE A 220 -0.25 -12.15 1.60
CA PHE A 220 0.89 -12.82 2.20
C PHE A 220 1.84 -13.39 1.14
N ASP A 221 1.33 -14.04 0.09
CA ASP A 221 2.13 -14.57 -1.01
C ASP A 221 2.87 -13.45 -1.75
N LEU A 222 2.21 -12.32 -1.99
CA LEU A 222 2.81 -11.16 -2.64
C LEU A 222 3.89 -10.51 -1.75
N LEU A 223 3.73 -10.51 -0.43
CA LEU A 223 4.79 -10.13 0.50
C LEU A 223 5.95 -11.12 0.46
N LEU A 224 5.66 -12.43 0.42
CA LEU A 224 6.68 -13.49 0.35
C LEU A 224 7.34 -13.63 -1.03
N ARG A 225 6.84 -12.95 -2.08
CA ARG A 225 7.53 -12.96 -3.36
C ARG A 225 9.00 -12.60 -3.16
N GLN A 226 9.89 -13.38 -3.75
CA GLN A 226 11.34 -13.21 -3.62
C GLN A 226 11.76 -11.75 -3.73
N GLY A 227 12.37 -11.24 -2.66
CA GLY A 227 12.90 -9.89 -2.54
C GLY A 227 11.90 -8.84 -2.00
N ASN A 228 10.58 -9.09 -1.96
CA ASN A 228 9.61 -8.09 -1.48
C ASN A 228 9.71 -7.84 0.03
N ARG A 229 10.07 -8.86 0.83
CA ARG A 229 10.29 -8.66 2.28
C ARG A 229 11.50 -7.77 2.54
N GLU A 230 12.58 -7.96 1.83
CA GLU A 230 13.77 -7.10 1.94
C GLU A 230 13.44 -5.67 1.45
N ALA A 231 12.70 -5.53 0.35
CA ALA A 231 12.20 -4.24 -0.10
C ALA A 231 11.34 -3.54 0.96
N THR A 232 10.46 -4.29 1.64
CA THR A 232 9.65 -3.77 2.76
C THR A 232 10.55 -3.28 3.90
N ARG A 233 11.55 -4.05 4.29
CA ARG A 233 12.53 -3.67 5.32
C ARG A 233 13.27 -2.38 4.94
N LEU A 234 13.79 -2.31 3.73
CA LEU A 234 14.50 -1.13 3.22
C LEU A 234 13.59 0.09 3.19
N ARG A 235 12.37 -0.04 2.71
CA ARG A 235 11.40 1.06 2.66
C ARG A 235 11.08 1.63 4.05
N PHE A 236 10.89 0.78 5.06
CA PHE A 236 10.64 1.25 6.43
C PHE A 236 11.90 1.74 7.15
N SER A 237 13.10 1.47 6.63
CA SER A 237 14.36 2.02 7.15
C SER A 237 14.77 3.35 6.50
N GLN A 238 14.07 3.75 5.42
CA GLN A 238 14.34 4.99 4.70
C GLN A 238 13.28 6.05 5.06
N ASP A 239 13.69 7.31 5.06
CA ASP A 239 12.81 8.40 5.45
C ASP A 239 11.81 8.72 4.34
N LEU A 240 10.58 8.96 4.75
CA LEU A 240 9.58 9.59 3.91
C LEU A 240 9.76 11.10 4.00
N ASN A 241 9.98 11.74 2.86
CA ASN A 241 10.19 13.18 2.78
C ASN A 241 8.85 13.92 2.74
N PHE A 242 8.66 14.86 3.66
CA PHE A 242 7.49 15.74 3.74
C PHE A 242 7.82 17.21 3.41
N ASP A 243 8.95 17.50 2.76
CA ASP A 243 9.39 18.88 2.44
C ASP A 243 8.39 19.65 1.57
N ASN A 244 7.58 18.94 0.81
CA ASN A 244 6.52 19.55 0.00
C ASN A 244 5.22 19.81 0.79
N LEU A 245 5.10 19.37 2.04
CA LEU A 245 3.87 19.57 2.85
C LEU A 245 3.39 21.04 2.86
N PRO A 246 4.24 22.05 3.05
CA PRO A 246 3.83 23.47 2.98
C PRO A 246 3.29 23.90 1.61
N LYS A 247 3.54 23.09 0.56
CA LYS A 247 3.08 23.35 -0.82
C LYS A 247 1.72 22.70 -1.14
N LEU A 248 1.06 21.98 -0.22
CA LEU A 248 -0.30 21.47 -0.44
C LEU A 248 -1.25 22.58 -0.88
N LYS A 249 -1.08 23.79 -0.35
CA LYS A 249 -1.84 24.99 -0.75
C LYS A 249 -1.64 25.43 -2.21
N SER A 250 -0.62 24.91 -2.90
CA SER A 250 -0.38 25.19 -4.32
C SER A 250 -1.04 24.19 -5.26
N ILE A 251 -1.67 23.15 -4.73
CA ILE A 251 -2.43 22.18 -5.54
C ILE A 251 -3.68 22.90 -6.07
N ALA A 252 -3.69 23.17 -7.38
CA ALA A 252 -4.76 23.87 -8.06
C ALA A 252 -5.79 22.93 -8.72
N VAL A 253 -5.42 21.65 -8.91
CA VAL A 253 -6.30 20.69 -9.55
C VAL A 253 -7.48 20.30 -8.62
N PRO A 254 -8.68 20.02 -9.17
CA PRO A 254 -9.77 19.52 -8.37
C PRO A 254 -9.32 18.30 -7.56
N THR A 255 -9.60 18.32 -6.25
CA THR A 255 -9.16 17.27 -5.32
C THR A 255 -10.32 16.69 -4.55
N LEU A 256 -10.39 15.36 -4.47
CA LEU A 256 -11.32 14.62 -3.62
C LEU A 256 -10.53 13.85 -2.57
N VAL A 257 -10.85 14.09 -1.30
CA VAL A 257 -10.34 13.34 -0.16
C VAL A 257 -11.42 12.34 0.26
N MET A 258 -11.13 11.06 0.12
CA MET A 258 -11.99 9.94 0.50
C MET A 258 -11.40 9.26 1.73
N TRP A 259 -12.21 8.96 2.75
CA TRP A 259 -11.66 8.45 4.01
C TRP A 259 -12.61 7.53 4.73
N GLY A 260 -12.07 6.42 5.26
CA GLY A 260 -12.81 5.55 6.16
C GLY A 260 -12.84 6.11 7.58
N ALA A 261 -14.03 6.29 8.15
CA ALA A 261 -14.16 6.82 9.50
C ALA A 261 -13.71 5.80 10.58
N ARG A 262 -13.58 4.54 10.21
CA ARG A 262 -13.07 3.47 11.06
C ARG A 262 -11.60 3.14 10.77
N ASP A 263 -10.88 4.00 10.04
CA ASP A 263 -9.44 3.79 9.83
C ASP A 263 -8.69 3.86 11.17
N PRO A 264 -8.11 2.75 11.67
CA PRO A 264 -7.42 2.73 12.95
C PRO A 264 -5.97 3.21 12.84
N TRP A 265 -5.47 3.39 11.61
CA TRP A 265 -4.10 3.81 11.36
C TRP A 265 -4.00 5.32 11.19
N PHE A 266 -4.93 5.88 10.42
CA PHE A 266 -4.96 7.31 10.15
C PHE A 266 -6.35 7.88 10.48
N SER A 267 -6.41 8.59 11.62
CA SER A 267 -7.64 9.25 12.06
C SER A 267 -8.26 10.11 10.95
N PRO A 268 -9.60 10.17 10.84
CA PRO A 268 -10.30 11.07 9.92
C PRO A 268 -9.95 12.55 10.07
N GLU A 269 -9.32 12.92 11.18
CA GLU A 269 -8.79 14.28 11.39
C GLU A 269 -7.76 14.65 10.32
N PHE A 270 -6.99 13.69 9.82
CA PHE A 270 -6.06 13.95 8.72
C PHE A 270 -6.77 14.23 7.41
N ALA A 271 -7.94 13.63 7.17
CA ALA A 271 -8.78 14.00 6.03
C ALA A 271 -9.22 15.46 6.10
N ALA A 272 -9.64 15.92 7.29
CA ALA A 272 -10.00 17.33 7.52
C ALA A 272 -8.80 18.27 7.30
N ARG A 273 -7.58 17.87 7.72
CA ARG A 273 -6.36 18.64 7.46
C ARG A 273 -6.06 18.77 5.96
N PHE A 274 -6.18 17.68 5.18
CA PHE A 274 -6.02 17.76 3.72
C PHE A 274 -7.02 18.73 3.08
N VAL A 275 -8.29 18.70 3.51
CA VAL A 275 -9.31 19.63 3.00
C VAL A 275 -9.04 21.08 3.40
N GLN A 276 -8.41 21.30 4.55
CA GLN A 276 -7.99 22.64 4.99
C GLN A 276 -6.77 23.13 4.21
N ASP A 277 -5.80 22.24 3.92
CA ASP A 277 -4.52 22.59 3.33
C ASP A 277 -4.55 22.66 1.79
N ILE A 278 -5.46 21.93 1.14
CA ILE A 278 -5.62 21.90 -0.32
C ILE A 278 -6.82 22.78 -0.73
N PRO A 279 -6.63 23.86 -1.49
CA PRO A 279 -7.73 24.72 -1.93
C PRO A 279 -8.81 23.95 -2.69
N ASN A 280 -10.06 24.20 -2.33
CA ASN A 280 -11.25 23.59 -2.98
C ASN A 280 -11.30 22.04 -2.94
N ALA A 281 -10.58 21.41 -2.04
CA ALA A 281 -10.71 19.97 -1.84
C ALA A 281 -12.08 19.61 -1.28
N LEU A 282 -12.65 18.52 -1.80
CA LEU A 282 -13.91 17.96 -1.33
C LEU A 282 -13.64 16.78 -0.39
N LEU A 283 -14.45 16.62 0.64
CA LEU A 283 -14.38 15.48 1.57
C LEU A 283 -15.51 14.50 1.31
N LYS A 284 -15.17 13.22 1.25
CA LYS A 284 -16.11 12.11 1.31
C LYS A 284 -15.69 11.15 2.43
N LEU A 285 -16.44 11.18 3.52
CA LEU A 285 -16.22 10.31 4.67
C LEU A 285 -17.15 9.09 4.59
N TYR A 286 -16.60 7.90 4.87
CA TYR A 286 -17.33 6.63 4.90
C TYR A 286 -17.45 6.14 6.35
N PRO A 287 -18.61 6.24 6.99
CA PRO A 287 -18.77 5.98 8.43
C PRO A 287 -18.37 4.57 8.86
N ASP A 288 -18.53 3.60 7.96
CA ASP A 288 -18.39 2.17 8.28
C ASP A 288 -17.14 1.53 7.70
N LEU A 289 -16.32 2.26 6.92
CA LEU A 289 -15.13 1.71 6.25
C LEU A 289 -13.85 2.04 6.99
N GLY A 290 -12.83 1.19 6.81
CA GLY A 290 -11.49 1.36 7.37
C GLY A 290 -10.51 2.00 6.40
N HIS A 291 -9.23 1.59 6.49
CA HIS A 291 -8.10 2.16 5.75
C HIS A 291 -8.10 1.85 4.23
N VAL A 292 -8.88 0.89 3.79
CA VAL A 292 -8.94 0.44 2.39
C VAL A 292 -10.39 0.47 1.83
N PRO A 293 -11.07 1.63 1.87
CA PRO A 293 -12.47 1.73 1.48
C PRO A 293 -12.71 1.29 0.03
N MET A 294 -11.71 1.43 -0.85
CA MET A 294 -11.77 0.97 -2.24
C MET A 294 -11.81 -0.55 -2.36
N GLU A 295 -11.34 -1.29 -1.37
CA GLU A 295 -11.37 -2.76 -1.33
C GLU A 295 -12.56 -3.27 -0.51
N GLU A 296 -12.96 -2.55 0.56
CA GLU A 296 -14.09 -2.91 1.41
C GLU A 296 -15.46 -2.68 0.76
N ALA A 297 -15.61 -1.60 0.02
CA ALA A 297 -16.87 -1.21 -0.64
C ALA A 297 -16.59 -0.67 -2.05
N PRO A 298 -16.05 -1.52 -2.95
CA PRO A 298 -15.52 -1.07 -4.24
C PRO A 298 -16.56 -0.40 -5.12
N GLU A 299 -17.77 -0.95 -5.20
CA GLU A 299 -18.84 -0.37 -6.02
C GLU A 299 -19.22 1.04 -5.55
N LYS A 300 -19.49 1.22 -4.25
CA LYS A 300 -19.88 2.51 -3.68
C LYS A 300 -18.77 3.54 -3.86
N THR A 301 -17.55 3.20 -3.51
CA THR A 301 -16.42 4.14 -3.51
C THR A 301 -15.97 4.49 -4.94
N SER A 302 -16.00 3.53 -5.87
CA SER A 302 -15.70 3.81 -7.28
C SER A 302 -16.77 4.66 -7.97
N MET A 303 -18.04 4.50 -7.62
CA MET A 303 -19.11 5.37 -8.14
C MET A 303 -18.98 6.82 -7.65
N ASP A 304 -18.63 7.03 -6.38
CA ASP A 304 -18.32 8.36 -5.84
C ASP A 304 -17.12 8.99 -6.57
N ALA A 305 -16.06 8.20 -6.81
CA ALA A 305 -14.90 8.62 -7.58
C ALA A 305 -15.27 8.93 -9.05
N ALA A 306 -16.04 8.07 -9.73
CA ALA A 306 -16.51 8.29 -11.09
C ALA A 306 -17.32 9.60 -11.22
N SER A 307 -18.23 9.85 -10.27
CA SER A 307 -18.99 11.10 -10.24
C SER A 307 -18.12 12.34 -10.11
N PHE A 308 -17.03 12.27 -9.35
CA PHE A 308 -16.06 13.37 -9.25
C PHE A 308 -15.21 13.50 -10.53
N LEU A 309 -14.75 12.39 -11.09
CA LEU A 309 -13.89 12.35 -12.25
C LEU A 309 -14.59 12.81 -13.53
N SER A 310 -15.92 12.66 -13.63
CA SER A 310 -16.72 13.04 -14.80
C SER A 310 -17.13 14.52 -14.85
N ARG A 311 -16.92 15.27 -13.78
CA ARG A 311 -17.19 16.73 -13.71
C ARG A 311 -16.08 17.51 -14.39
#